data_09dc4fa90c6797cb610de84f55d7895e
#
_entry.id   09dc4fa90c6797cb610de84f55d7895e
#
_cell.length_a   1.000
_cell.length_b   1.000
_cell.length_c   1.000
_cell.angle_alpha   90.00
_cell.angle_beta   90.00
_cell.angle_gamma   90.00
#
_symmetry.space_group_name_H-M   'P 1'
#
loop_
_entity.id
_entity.type
_entity.pdbx_description
1 polymer ?
#
loop_
_entity_poly.entity_id
_entity_poly.type
_entity_poly.pdbx_seq_one_letter_code
_entity_poly.pdbx_strand_id
1 'polypeptide(L)'
;MRRWHSLFEILKFPLEIVFLAVILLGVGNLVTNPTFGFGNALNNETAAKVAEMMQMTGRFLIVNFPVLIMIRLSARKGGAGTTFISCFAGYAAYLAATAYFTKANLVSTAYSSIFGMSVGSSTIASMQNGTHYPLQTGIIGSSIVVIITLICFNRSKKKNEYGFFGFISWEAACTICTIFFCFLAGIAMSYVWPYAIMGIQKLISFIAVDTTNPINLTLYGILDGLLNTLGLGTMIRQPFWYGTSGGTWVNLAGASIAGDVNIWASQLLSDGVNGMAGRFITPYYILNMFAVPGMIWAMFSLYTDPIERQRKRLLAIAATVVSIMSGTLLPLDLLLLILCPLLFFFHLACSGILFGILPSLHCYLGYTAPASNTVSALPGSLPELLTYVSVPSLQMSIIVIVIVGAITMLVYFFATRLYFRHGAIDLFNTGDKDRLVNSTVKAVGGTENIKMVQSSIAQLTIQVYDPAKVDIPRLKELGSYRVYETRTGFRLCYGAESTMIRLGIAQMMRDSVRIMKMKDEE
;
A
#
# COMPACT_ATOMS: atom_id res chain seq x y z
N MET A 1 5.87 -17.27 -12.77
CA MET A 1 4.67 -16.53 -13.16
C MET A 1 3.44 -16.85 -12.29
N ARG A 2 2.91 -18.10 -12.21
CA ARG A 2 1.73 -18.46 -11.37
C ARG A 2 1.77 -17.99 -9.91
N ARG A 3 2.91 -17.98 -9.24
CA ARG A 3 3.03 -17.54 -7.82
C ARG A 3 2.86 -16.03 -7.64
N TRP A 4 3.31 -15.22 -8.58
CA TRP A 4 3.22 -13.76 -8.53
C TRP A 4 1.79 -13.27 -8.82
N HIS A 5 1.10 -13.84 -9.81
CA HIS A 5 -0.33 -13.58 -10.02
C HIS A 5 -1.16 -13.92 -8.78
N SER A 6 -0.83 -15.05 -8.13
CA SER A 6 -1.49 -15.46 -6.89
C SER A 6 -1.29 -14.45 -5.76
N LEU A 7 -0.11 -13.82 -5.63
CA LEU A 7 0.15 -12.77 -4.63
C LEU A 7 -0.61 -11.48 -4.95
N PHE A 8 -0.65 -11.07 -6.20
CA PHE A 8 -1.40 -9.88 -6.62
C PHE A 8 -2.89 -9.97 -6.30
N GLU A 9 -3.54 -11.09 -6.64
CA GLU A 9 -4.95 -11.34 -6.32
C GLU A 9 -5.23 -11.27 -4.80
N ILE A 10 -4.24 -11.68 -3.98
CA ILE A 10 -4.36 -11.57 -2.53
C ILE A 10 -4.26 -10.11 -2.08
N LEU A 11 -3.31 -9.38 -2.63
CA LEU A 11 -2.92 -8.05 -2.18
C LEU A 11 -3.78 -6.95 -2.81
N LYS A 12 -4.51 -7.26 -3.88
CA LYS A 12 -5.41 -6.33 -4.55
C LYS A 12 -6.37 -5.64 -3.58
N PHE A 13 -7.05 -6.40 -2.72
CA PHE A 13 -8.01 -5.83 -1.77
C PHE A 13 -7.37 -4.92 -0.71
N PRO A 14 -6.27 -5.29 -0.02
CA PRO A 14 -5.54 -4.35 0.84
C PRO A 14 -5.08 -3.08 0.12
N LEU A 15 -4.61 -3.19 -1.14
CA LEU A 15 -4.21 -2.03 -1.94
C LEU A 15 -5.40 -1.11 -2.27
N GLU A 16 -6.56 -1.68 -2.56
CA GLU A 16 -7.80 -0.91 -2.77
C GLU A 16 -8.21 -0.14 -1.50
N ILE A 17 -8.04 -0.75 -0.30
CA ILE A 17 -8.29 -0.07 0.98
C ILE A 17 -7.29 1.05 1.21
N VAL A 18 -5.99 0.82 0.95
CA VAL A 18 -4.97 1.88 1.07
C VAL A 18 -5.26 3.02 0.09
N PHE A 19 -5.69 2.71 -1.14
CA PHE A 19 -6.10 3.71 -2.12
C PHE A 19 -7.31 4.53 -1.64
N LEU A 20 -8.32 3.88 -1.07
CA LEU A 20 -9.47 4.57 -0.45
C LEU A 20 -9.02 5.44 0.73
N ALA A 21 -8.12 4.95 1.56
CA ALA A 21 -7.57 5.70 2.69
C ALA A 21 -6.86 6.98 2.25
N VAL A 22 -6.12 6.92 1.13
CA VAL A 22 -5.47 8.07 0.50
C VAL A 22 -6.49 9.08 -0.01
N ILE A 23 -7.59 8.63 -0.62
CA ILE A 23 -8.68 9.52 -1.04
C ILE A 23 -9.30 10.23 0.16
N LEU A 24 -9.64 9.47 1.22
CA LEU A 24 -10.21 10.05 2.45
C LEU A 24 -9.29 11.11 3.06
N LEU A 25 -8.01 10.81 3.15
CA LEU A 25 -7.02 11.73 3.68
C LEU A 25 -6.86 12.97 2.78
N GLY A 26 -6.81 12.78 1.46
CA GLY A 26 -6.68 13.85 0.48
C GLY A 26 -7.89 14.79 0.48
N VAL A 27 -9.11 14.24 0.48
CA VAL A 27 -10.35 15.04 0.54
C VAL A 27 -10.44 15.79 1.87
N GLY A 28 -10.14 15.14 2.99
CA GLY A 28 -10.12 15.79 4.30
C GLY A 28 -9.14 16.97 4.34
N ASN A 29 -7.93 16.81 3.79
CA ASN A 29 -6.96 17.89 3.70
C ASN A 29 -7.40 19.01 2.75
N LEU A 30 -8.04 18.68 1.63
CA LEU A 30 -8.55 19.66 0.68
C LEU A 30 -9.60 20.56 1.34
N VAL A 31 -10.52 19.98 2.11
CA VAL A 31 -11.59 20.72 2.81
C VAL A 31 -11.00 21.62 3.91
N THR A 32 -9.95 21.18 4.60
CA THR A 32 -9.31 21.97 5.66
C THR A 32 -8.28 22.98 5.16
N ASN A 33 -7.94 22.94 3.86
CA ASN A 33 -6.98 23.89 3.29
C ASN A 33 -7.62 25.26 3.07
N PRO A 34 -7.12 26.33 3.74
CA PRO A 34 -7.73 27.67 3.66
C PRO A 34 -7.63 28.30 2.26
N THR A 35 -6.73 27.83 1.41
CA THR A 35 -6.43 28.45 0.10
C THR A 35 -7.47 28.11 -0.97
N PHE A 36 -8.21 27.01 -0.83
CA PHE A 36 -9.17 26.55 -1.84
C PHE A 36 -10.59 27.16 -1.75
N GLY A 37 -10.78 28.26 -1.05
CA GLY A 37 -12.09 28.90 -0.93
C GLY A 37 -13.11 28.12 -0.09
N PHE A 38 -12.71 26.99 0.49
CA PHE A 38 -13.51 26.25 1.47
C PHE A 38 -13.47 26.89 2.87
N GLY A 39 -12.91 28.09 3.01
CA GLY A 39 -12.88 28.84 4.25
C GLY A 39 -14.25 28.98 4.91
N ASN A 40 -15.32 29.08 4.11
CA ASN A 40 -16.70 29.04 4.64
C ASN A 40 -17.11 27.66 5.17
N ALA A 41 -16.51 26.57 4.68
CA ALA A 41 -16.73 25.23 5.22
C ALA A 41 -15.98 25.03 6.54
N LEU A 42 -14.85 25.71 6.76
CA LEU A 42 -14.14 25.72 8.05
C LEU A 42 -14.91 26.51 9.12
N ASN A 43 -15.72 27.49 8.74
CA ASN A 43 -16.63 28.20 9.65
C ASN A 43 -17.86 27.34 10.03
N ASN A 44 -18.08 26.22 9.35
CA ASN A 44 -19.10 25.25 9.70
C ASN A 44 -18.46 24.12 10.54
N GLU A 45 -18.77 24.11 11.82
CA GLU A 45 -18.25 23.13 12.79
C GLU A 45 -18.48 21.67 12.33
N THR A 46 -19.61 21.39 11.69
CA THR A 46 -19.94 20.06 11.18
C THR A 46 -19.03 19.66 10.01
N ALA A 47 -18.78 20.57 9.08
CA ALA A 47 -17.89 20.31 7.95
C ALA A 47 -16.45 20.09 8.41
N ALA A 48 -15.96 20.86 9.36
CA ALA A 48 -14.63 20.68 9.98
C ALA A 48 -14.52 19.30 10.66
N LYS A 49 -15.51 18.92 11.47
CA LYS A 49 -15.54 17.59 12.12
C LYS A 49 -15.56 16.43 11.11
N VAL A 50 -16.31 16.56 10.02
CA VAL A 50 -16.35 15.55 8.96
C VAL A 50 -14.98 15.43 8.28
N ALA A 51 -14.33 16.55 7.97
CA ALA A 51 -13.00 16.56 7.37
C ALA A 51 -11.94 15.91 8.29
N GLU A 52 -11.95 16.24 9.59
CA GLU A 52 -11.08 15.60 10.58
C GLU A 52 -11.34 14.11 10.71
N MET A 53 -12.60 13.68 10.71
CA MET A 53 -12.97 12.26 10.73
C MET A 53 -12.44 11.53 9.48
N MET A 54 -12.53 12.13 8.30
CA MET A 54 -11.98 11.57 7.06
C MET A 54 -10.45 11.46 7.14
N GLN A 55 -9.77 12.50 7.62
CA GLN A 55 -8.31 12.49 7.82
C GLN A 55 -7.90 11.41 8.83
N MET A 56 -8.57 11.33 9.97
CA MET A 56 -8.28 10.35 11.01
C MET A 56 -8.46 8.92 10.50
N THR A 57 -9.57 8.66 9.80
CA THR A 57 -9.85 7.34 9.21
C THR A 57 -8.81 6.97 8.16
N GLY A 58 -8.51 7.87 7.22
CA GLY A 58 -7.49 7.64 6.19
C GLY A 58 -6.12 7.37 6.79
N ARG A 59 -5.73 8.15 7.79
CA ARG A 59 -4.48 8.00 8.53
C ARG A 59 -4.38 6.67 9.25
N PHE A 60 -5.44 6.26 9.96
CA PHE A 60 -5.51 4.98 10.63
C PHE A 60 -5.31 3.80 9.67
N LEU A 61 -5.98 3.82 8.51
CA LEU A 61 -5.85 2.77 7.51
C LEU A 61 -4.45 2.72 6.88
N ILE A 62 -3.84 3.89 6.61
CA ILE A 62 -2.49 3.97 6.04
C ILE A 62 -1.46 3.42 7.04
N VAL A 63 -1.54 3.79 8.31
CA VAL A 63 -0.59 3.31 9.33
C VAL A 63 -0.71 1.81 9.55
N ASN A 64 -1.94 1.28 9.49
CA ASN A 64 -2.23 -0.13 9.71
C ASN A 64 -2.20 -1.00 8.43
N PHE A 65 -1.68 -0.49 7.30
CA PHE A 65 -1.64 -1.30 6.09
C PHE A 65 -0.86 -2.64 6.24
N PRO A 66 0.20 -2.76 7.07
CA PRO A 66 0.83 -4.06 7.31
C PRO A 66 -0.13 -5.08 7.93
N VAL A 67 -1.02 -4.63 8.82
CA VAL A 67 -2.05 -5.48 9.43
C VAL A 67 -3.12 -5.89 8.41
N LEU A 68 -3.52 -4.99 7.51
CA LEU A 68 -4.46 -5.30 6.43
C LEU A 68 -3.90 -6.37 5.48
N ILE A 69 -2.63 -6.25 5.12
CA ILE A 69 -1.92 -7.25 4.32
C ILE A 69 -1.86 -8.59 5.07
N MET A 70 -1.48 -8.57 6.34
CA MET A 70 -1.39 -9.73 7.22
C MET A 70 -2.71 -10.51 7.25
N ILE A 71 -3.81 -9.84 7.53
CA ILE A 71 -5.16 -10.42 7.58
C ILE A 71 -5.51 -11.08 6.24
N ARG A 72 -5.29 -10.41 5.14
CA ARG A 72 -5.65 -10.92 3.83
C ARG A 72 -4.80 -12.11 3.40
N LEU A 73 -3.50 -12.09 3.68
CA LEU A 73 -2.60 -13.21 3.41
C LEU A 73 -2.97 -14.46 4.21
N SER A 74 -3.34 -14.30 5.48
CA SER A 74 -3.76 -15.42 6.34
C SER A 74 -5.08 -16.03 5.89
N ALA A 75 -6.06 -15.20 5.52
CA ALA A 75 -7.41 -15.64 5.18
C ALA A 75 -7.50 -16.48 3.90
N ARG A 76 -6.55 -16.38 2.97
CA ARG A 76 -6.64 -17.06 1.67
C ARG A 76 -6.32 -18.55 1.71
N LYS A 77 -5.40 -19.01 2.57
CA LYS A 77 -4.93 -20.41 2.57
C LYS A 77 -5.68 -21.35 3.50
N GLY A 78 -6.56 -20.83 4.34
CA GLY A 78 -7.30 -21.59 5.34
C GLY A 78 -8.80 -21.42 5.26
N GLY A 79 -9.52 -22.01 6.18
CA GLY A 79 -10.88 -21.58 6.49
C GLY A 79 -10.80 -20.10 6.91
N ALA A 80 -11.42 -19.21 6.16
CA ALA A 80 -11.20 -17.75 6.28
C ALA A 80 -11.41 -17.21 7.71
N GLY A 81 -12.29 -17.83 8.51
CA GLY A 81 -12.54 -17.43 9.89
C GLY A 81 -11.44 -17.83 10.86
N THR A 82 -11.04 -19.10 10.84
CA THR A 82 -10.04 -19.64 11.78
C THR A 82 -8.67 -18.98 11.63
N THR A 83 -8.19 -18.86 10.39
CA THR A 83 -6.88 -18.22 10.13
C THR A 83 -6.89 -16.74 10.44
N PHE A 84 -8.01 -16.05 10.22
CA PHE A 84 -8.14 -14.63 10.59
C PHE A 84 -8.02 -14.44 12.11
N ILE A 85 -8.82 -15.17 12.90
CA ILE A 85 -8.83 -15.07 14.36
C ILE A 85 -7.47 -15.48 14.94
N SER A 86 -6.90 -16.58 14.46
CA SER A 86 -5.58 -17.06 14.91
C SER A 86 -4.47 -16.05 14.60
N CYS A 87 -4.50 -15.44 13.41
CA CYS A 87 -3.51 -14.46 12.99
C CYS A 87 -3.62 -13.17 13.81
N PHE A 88 -4.82 -12.68 14.06
CA PHE A 88 -5.04 -11.51 14.89
C PHE A 88 -4.61 -11.73 16.34
N ALA A 89 -4.98 -12.87 16.93
CA ALA A 89 -4.56 -13.25 18.29
C ALA A 89 -3.03 -13.44 18.38
N GLY A 90 -2.42 -14.07 17.36
CA GLY A 90 -0.97 -14.21 17.25
C GLY A 90 -0.25 -12.86 17.13
N TYR A 91 -0.82 -11.93 16.38
CA TYR A 91 -0.27 -10.58 16.25
C TYR A 91 -0.31 -9.82 17.60
N ALA A 92 -1.42 -9.94 18.34
CA ALA A 92 -1.53 -9.36 19.67
C ALA A 92 -0.47 -9.95 20.64
N ALA A 93 -0.25 -11.27 20.61
CA ALA A 93 0.80 -11.92 21.39
C ALA A 93 2.21 -11.47 20.99
N TYR A 94 2.47 -11.32 19.69
CA TYR A 94 3.73 -10.81 19.16
C TYR A 94 3.99 -9.37 19.64
N LEU A 95 2.99 -8.48 19.54
CA LEU A 95 3.12 -7.10 20.03
C LEU A 95 3.36 -7.03 21.53
N ALA A 96 2.61 -7.83 22.33
CA ALA A 96 2.81 -7.91 23.77
C ALA A 96 4.23 -8.37 24.12
N ALA A 97 4.74 -9.40 23.45
CA ALA A 97 6.10 -9.87 23.67
C ALA A 97 7.14 -8.80 23.35
N THR A 98 7.02 -8.11 22.21
CA THR A 98 7.95 -7.03 21.87
C THR A 98 7.84 -5.85 22.84
N ALA A 99 6.66 -5.55 23.38
CA ALA A 99 6.48 -4.49 24.36
C ALA A 99 7.19 -4.77 25.69
N TYR A 100 7.06 -6.00 26.20
CA TYR A 100 7.59 -6.36 27.53
C TYR A 100 9.07 -6.73 27.52
N PHE A 101 9.60 -7.30 26.45
CA PHE A 101 10.98 -7.80 26.39
C PHE A 101 11.96 -6.82 25.75
N THR A 102 11.50 -5.72 25.16
CA THR A 102 12.40 -4.73 24.58
C THR A 102 13.00 -3.83 25.65
N LYS A 103 14.32 -3.60 25.56
CA LYS A 103 15.00 -2.65 26.44
C LYS A 103 14.61 -1.22 26.09
N ALA A 104 14.35 -0.39 27.13
CA ALA A 104 13.91 1.01 26.99
C ALA A 104 14.99 2.00 26.48
N ASN A 105 16.09 1.53 25.89
CA ASN A 105 17.24 2.37 25.47
C ASN A 105 17.20 2.76 24.00
N LEU A 106 16.08 2.53 23.30
CA LEU A 106 15.93 2.90 21.90
C LEU A 106 15.26 4.28 21.79
N VAL A 107 15.45 4.94 20.64
CA VAL A 107 14.76 6.20 20.35
C VAL A 107 13.24 6.01 20.31
N SER A 108 12.48 7.07 20.60
CA SER A 108 11.01 7.05 20.62
C SER A 108 10.39 6.56 19.31
N THR A 109 11.00 6.86 18.17
CA THR A 109 10.56 6.42 16.84
C THR A 109 10.66 4.92 16.60
N ALA A 110 11.37 4.17 17.47
CA ALA A 110 11.45 2.72 17.41
C ALA A 110 10.19 2.02 17.93
N TYR A 111 9.34 2.74 18.66
CA TYR A 111 8.14 2.21 19.28
C TYR A 111 6.89 2.65 18.53
N SER A 112 5.86 1.82 18.57
CA SER A 112 4.54 2.13 18.06
C SER A 112 3.49 1.98 19.15
N SER A 113 2.38 2.70 19.05
CA SER A 113 1.22 2.37 19.87
C SER A 113 0.58 1.07 19.37
N ILE A 114 -0.24 0.45 20.20
CA ILE A 114 -1.14 -0.63 19.78
C ILE A 114 -1.99 -0.06 18.63
N PHE A 115 -2.05 -0.76 17.48
CA PHE A 115 -2.65 -0.30 16.22
C PHE A 115 -1.93 0.85 15.49
N GLY A 116 -0.59 0.96 15.66
CA GLY A 116 0.25 1.70 14.73
C GLY A 116 0.18 3.22 14.80
N MET A 117 -0.43 3.79 15.85
CA MET A 117 -0.33 5.23 16.04
C MET A 117 1.06 5.61 16.54
N SER A 118 1.67 6.61 15.93
CA SER A 118 3.00 7.07 16.33
C SER A 118 3.02 7.50 17.79
N VAL A 119 4.02 7.04 18.53
CA VAL A 119 4.22 7.41 19.92
C VAL A 119 5.15 8.61 19.97
N GLY A 120 4.78 9.64 20.72
CA GLY A 120 5.55 10.87 20.82
C GLY A 120 6.86 10.69 21.61
N SER A 121 7.65 11.75 21.69
CA SER A 121 8.93 11.79 22.40
C SER A 121 8.83 11.50 23.91
N SER A 122 7.63 11.64 24.50
CA SER A 122 7.34 11.28 25.89
C SER A 122 7.31 9.75 26.16
N THR A 123 7.37 8.93 25.11
CA THR A 123 7.29 7.46 25.21
C THR A 123 8.38 6.88 26.10
N ILE A 124 9.64 7.35 25.97
CA ILE A 124 10.75 6.83 26.76
C ILE A 124 10.54 7.13 28.24
N ALA A 125 10.09 8.33 28.58
CA ALA A 125 9.78 8.69 29.95
C ALA A 125 8.63 7.86 30.53
N SER A 126 7.58 7.60 29.73
CA SER A 126 6.45 6.75 30.15
C SER A 126 6.85 5.27 30.29
N MET A 127 7.80 4.77 29.49
CA MET A 127 8.36 3.42 29.65
C MET A 127 9.16 3.28 30.95
N GLN A 128 9.92 4.30 31.35
CA GLN A 128 10.59 4.34 32.63
C GLN A 128 9.60 4.33 33.81
N ASN A 129 8.40 4.84 33.61
CA ASN A 129 7.31 4.83 34.57
C ASN A 129 6.43 3.56 34.51
N GLY A 130 6.87 2.51 33.80
CA GLY A 130 6.20 1.20 33.73
C GLY A 130 5.20 1.01 32.60
N THR A 131 5.04 1.98 31.70
CA THR A 131 4.24 1.80 30.49
C THR A 131 5.05 1.10 29.40
N HIS A 132 4.49 0.09 28.74
CA HIS A 132 5.16 -0.69 27.73
C HIS A 132 4.58 -0.43 26.32
N TYR A 133 5.45 -0.21 25.34
CA TYR A 133 5.09 -0.01 23.94
C TYR A 133 5.75 -1.05 23.04
N PRO A 134 5.02 -1.63 22.07
CA PRO A 134 5.59 -2.58 21.14
C PRO A 134 6.58 -1.93 20.16
N LEU A 135 7.53 -2.72 19.66
CA LEU A 135 8.46 -2.30 18.62
C LEU A 135 7.75 -2.10 17.29
N GLN A 136 8.13 -1.05 16.58
CA GLN A 136 7.71 -0.81 15.21
C GLN A 136 8.46 -1.73 14.26
N THR A 137 7.81 -2.79 13.79
CA THR A 137 8.40 -3.81 12.90
C THR A 137 7.79 -3.80 11.49
N GLY A 138 6.74 -3.01 11.24
CA GLY A 138 6.09 -2.83 9.94
C GLY A 138 5.65 -4.14 9.29
N ILE A 139 5.87 -4.25 7.97
CA ILE A 139 5.54 -5.45 7.19
C ILE A 139 6.34 -6.68 7.64
N ILE A 140 7.55 -6.50 8.16
CA ILE A 140 8.42 -7.62 8.55
C ILE A 140 7.80 -8.40 9.70
N GLY A 141 7.37 -7.71 10.76
CA GLY A 141 6.71 -8.35 11.91
C GLY A 141 5.39 -9.01 11.52
N SER A 142 4.56 -8.32 10.74
CA SER A 142 3.29 -8.87 10.28
C SER A 142 3.49 -10.11 9.38
N SER A 143 4.53 -10.13 8.55
CA SER A 143 4.87 -11.30 7.71
C SER A 143 5.29 -12.51 8.54
N ILE A 144 6.06 -12.32 9.61
CA ILE A 144 6.45 -13.39 10.54
C ILE A 144 5.20 -14.03 11.15
N VAL A 145 4.26 -13.21 11.64
CA VAL A 145 2.99 -13.69 12.22
C VAL A 145 2.17 -14.50 11.21
N VAL A 146 2.07 -14.04 9.96
CA VAL A 146 1.37 -14.79 8.89
C VAL A 146 2.00 -16.15 8.66
N ILE A 147 3.33 -16.21 8.54
CA ILE A 147 4.04 -17.47 8.29
C ILE A 147 3.79 -18.46 9.42
N ILE A 148 3.91 -18.01 10.68
CA ILE A 148 3.63 -18.84 11.87
C ILE A 148 2.18 -19.32 11.84
N THR A 149 1.21 -18.43 11.61
CA THR A 149 -0.21 -18.76 11.56
C THR A 149 -0.50 -19.85 10.52
N LEU A 150 0.06 -19.72 9.32
CA LEU A 150 -0.14 -20.68 8.24
C LEU A 150 0.51 -22.04 8.54
N ILE A 151 1.67 -22.06 9.21
CA ILE A 151 2.31 -23.30 9.65
C ILE A 151 1.44 -23.98 10.72
N CYS A 152 0.99 -23.26 11.74
CA CYS A 152 0.12 -23.76 12.79
C CYS A 152 -1.20 -24.28 12.21
N PHE A 153 -1.83 -23.55 11.30
CA PHE A 153 -3.05 -23.97 10.63
C PHE A 153 -2.87 -25.29 9.88
N ASN A 154 -1.82 -25.41 9.07
CA ASN A 154 -1.57 -26.63 8.29
C ASN A 154 -1.29 -27.86 9.18
N ARG A 155 -0.71 -27.65 10.38
CA ARG A 155 -0.47 -28.71 11.36
C ARG A 155 -1.71 -29.06 12.15
N SER A 156 -2.45 -28.08 12.62
CA SER A 156 -3.66 -28.28 13.44
C SER A 156 -4.78 -28.96 12.65
N LYS A 157 -4.92 -28.68 11.37
CA LYS A 157 -5.91 -29.32 10.49
C LYS A 157 -5.71 -30.84 10.35
N LYS A 158 -4.50 -31.35 10.64
CA LYS A 158 -4.16 -32.78 10.62
C LYS A 158 -4.31 -33.42 12.01
N LYS A 159 -4.82 -32.69 13.00
CA LYS A 159 -4.97 -33.18 14.37
C LYS A 159 -5.93 -34.38 14.40
N ASN A 160 -5.50 -35.45 15.06
CA ASN A 160 -6.33 -36.62 15.29
C ASN A 160 -7.28 -36.35 16.46
N GLU A 161 -8.58 -36.50 16.26
CA GLU A 161 -9.63 -36.21 17.24
C GLU A 161 -9.60 -37.17 18.46
N TYR A 162 -8.90 -38.29 18.32
CA TYR A 162 -8.82 -39.36 19.37
C TYR A 162 -7.61 -39.24 20.30
N GLY A 163 -6.86 -38.11 20.26
CA GLY A 163 -5.72 -37.92 21.16
C GLY A 163 -6.09 -37.37 22.53
N PHE A 164 -5.12 -37.37 23.48
CA PHE A 164 -5.28 -36.84 24.85
C PHE A 164 -5.91 -35.43 24.89
N PHE A 165 -5.66 -34.58 23.89
CA PHE A 165 -6.27 -33.27 23.72
C PHE A 165 -7.46 -33.29 22.74
N GLY A 166 -8.14 -34.44 22.56
CA GLY A 166 -9.26 -34.56 21.63
C GLY A 166 -10.46 -33.64 21.92
N PHE A 167 -10.58 -33.16 23.15
CA PHE A 167 -11.62 -32.21 23.57
C PHE A 167 -11.41 -30.79 23.07
N ILE A 168 -10.20 -30.44 22.58
CA ILE A 168 -9.91 -29.14 22.03
C ILE A 168 -10.16 -29.20 20.52
N SER A 169 -11.01 -28.32 19.97
CA SER A 169 -11.24 -28.23 18.52
C SER A 169 -9.92 -27.92 17.78
N TRP A 170 -9.78 -28.40 16.55
CA TRP A 170 -8.59 -28.14 15.75
C TRP A 170 -8.38 -26.63 15.51
N GLU A 171 -9.45 -25.85 15.51
CA GLU A 171 -9.44 -24.38 15.36
C GLU A 171 -8.86 -23.70 16.61
N ALA A 172 -9.31 -24.13 17.80
CA ALA A 172 -8.75 -23.65 19.06
C ALA A 172 -7.28 -24.06 19.20
N ALA A 173 -6.91 -25.28 18.83
CA ALA A 173 -5.54 -25.75 18.83
C ALA A 173 -4.65 -24.90 17.87
N CYS A 174 -5.16 -24.55 16.70
CA CYS A 174 -4.49 -23.64 15.77
C CYS A 174 -4.21 -22.29 16.44
N THR A 175 -5.22 -21.69 17.07
CA THR A 175 -5.11 -20.38 17.72
C THR A 175 -4.12 -20.41 18.88
N ILE A 176 -4.20 -21.42 19.75
CA ILE A 176 -3.27 -21.58 20.89
C ILE A 176 -1.82 -21.72 20.40
N CYS A 177 -1.58 -22.61 19.42
CA CYS A 177 -0.25 -22.79 18.86
C CYS A 177 0.26 -21.48 18.21
N THR A 178 -0.60 -20.76 17.48
CA THR A 178 -0.22 -19.49 16.86
C THR A 178 0.17 -18.46 17.91
N ILE A 179 -0.62 -18.29 18.97
CA ILE A 179 -0.31 -17.37 20.08
C ILE A 179 1.05 -17.73 20.69
N PHE A 180 1.28 -19.00 21.00
CA PHE A 180 2.51 -19.45 21.62
C PHE A 180 3.75 -19.18 20.74
N PHE A 181 3.72 -19.57 19.47
CA PHE A 181 4.86 -19.36 18.58
C PHE A 181 5.05 -17.89 18.21
N CYS A 182 3.97 -17.10 18.10
CA CYS A 182 4.08 -15.66 17.87
C CYS A 182 4.65 -14.94 19.11
N PHE A 183 4.33 -15.41 20.32
CA PHE A 183 4.93 -14.90 21.54
C PHE A 183 6.45 -15.16 21.55
N LEU A 184 6.89 -16.39 21.23
CA LEU A 184 8.31 -16.71 21.11
C LEU A 184 9.01 -15.87 20.01
N ALA A 185 8.34 -15.69 18.87
CA ALA A 185 8.87 -14.85 17.77
C ALA A 185 8.99 -13.38 18.20
N GLY A 186 8.03 -12.86 18.96
CA GLY A 186 8.09 -11.51 19.53
C GLY A 186 9.25 -11.34 20.51
N ILE A 187 9.48 -12.33 21.39
CA ILE A 187 10.66 -12.33 22.26
C ILE A 187 11.95 -12.32 21.42
N ALA A 188 12.08 -13.19 20.42
CA ALA A 188 13.25 -13.21 19.57
C ALA A 188 13.46 -11.86 18.86
N MET A 189 12.38 -11.25 18.35
CA MET A 189 12.43 -9.95 17.69
C MET A 189 12.81 -8.82 18.66
N SER A 190 12.43 -8.88 19.92
CA SER A 190 12.84 -7.88 20.91
C SER A 190 14.35 -7.82 21.15
N TYR A 191 15.08 -8.91 20.84
CA TYR A 191 16.54 -8.95 20.90
C TYR A 191 17.21 -8.65 19.56
N VAL A 192 16.63 -9.10 18.45
CA VAL A 192 17.24 -8.96 17.10
C VAL A 192 16.95 -7.58 16.49
N TRP A 193 15.71 -7.11 16.60
CA TRP A 193 15.26 -5.88 15.95
C TRP A 193 15.97 -4.60 16.41
N PRO A 194 16.37 -4.44 17.69
CA PRO A 194 17.15 -3.30 18.12
C PRO A 194 18.45 -3.08 17.33
N TYR A 195 19.10 -4.14 16.85
CA TYR A 195 20.30 -4.00 16.00
C TYR A 195 19.97 -3.39 14.65
N ALA A 196 18.83 -3.77 14.04
CA ALA A 196 18.37 -3.14 12.81
C ALA A 196 18.03 -1.67 13.03
N ILE A 197 17.37 -1.33 14.14
CA ILE A 197 17.07 0.07 14.53
C ILE A 197 18.36 0.86 14.72
N MET A 198 19.35 0.32 15.44
CA MET A 198 20.66 0.99 15.61
C MET A 198 21.38 1.19 14.28
N GLY A 199 21.25 0.25 13.33
CA GLY A 199 21.75 0.41 11.96
C GLY A 199 21.08 1.59 11.23
N ILE A 200 19.76 1.67 11.29
CA ILE A 200 18.99 2.79 10.72
C ILE A 200 19.40 4.12 11.38
N GLN A 201 19.57 4.15 12.70
CA GLN A 201 19.99 5.34 13.42
C GLN A 201 21.40 5.81 13.03
N LYS A 202 22.34 4.89 12.81
CA LYS A 202 23.67 5.24 12.30
C LYS A 202 23.61 5.89 10.93
N LEU A 203 22.73 5.37 10.03
CA LEU A 203 22.50 5.98 8.73
C LEU A 203 21.85 7.37 8.86
N ILE A 204 20.87 7.54 9.74
CA ILE A 204 20.25 8.83 10.05
C ILE A 204 21.31 9.81 10.56
N SER A 205 22.15 9.40 11.51
CA SER A 205 23.24 10.24 12.04
C SER A 205 24.25 10.61 10.97
N PHE A 206 24.61 9.68 10.08
CA PHE A 206 25.50 9.95 8.95
C PHE A 206 24.93 11.02 8.01
N ILE A 207 23.65 10.90 7.63
CA ILE A 207 22.95 11.89 6.78
C ILE A 207 22.88 13.25 7.49
N ALA A 208 22.60 13.25 8.79
CA ALA A 208 22.42 14.46 9.60
C ALA A 208 23.73 15.28 9.82
N VAL A 209 24.91 14.67 9.61
CA VAL A 209 26.20 15.37 9.71
C VAL A 209 26.26 16.56 8.75
N ASP A 210 25.78 16.35 7.52
CA ASP A 210 25.71 17.40 6.51
C ASP A 210 24.49 17.21 5.61
N THR A 211 23.44 17.95 5.92
CA THR A 211 22.18 17.95 5.18
C THR A 211 22.19 18.89 3.96
N THR A 212 23.35 19.47 3.62
CA THR A 212 23.55 20.24 2.39
C THR A 212 24.23 19.42 1.30
N ASN A 213 24.86 18.31 1.68
CA ASN A 213 25.55 17.42 0.76
C ASN A 213 24.54 16.62 -0.10
N PRO A 214 24.60 16.72 -1.44
CA PRO A 214 23.70 16.01 -2.34
C PRO A 214 23.72 14.48 -2.17
N ILE A 215 24.88 13.90 -1.80
CA ILE A 215 25.01 12.45 -1.59
C ILE A 215 24.23 12.03 -0.35
N ASN A 216 24.31 12.78 0.75
CA ASN A 216 23.56 12.50 1.97
C ASN A 216 22.05 12.62 1.73
N LEU A 217 21.62 13.62 0.97
CA LEU A 217 20.22 13.78 0.60
C LEU A 217 19.75 12.69 -0.36
N THR A 218 20.59 12.25 -1.30
CA THR A 218 20.29 11.07 -2.15
C THR A 218 20.08 9.83 -1.29
N LEU A 219 20.93 9.59 -0.31
CA LEU A 219 20.79 8.46 0.61
C LEU A 219 19.51 8.57 1.44
N TYR A 220 19.16 9.79 1.91
CA TYR A 220 17.90 10.05 2.58
C TYR A 220 16.71 9.64 1.72
N GLY A 221 16.63 10.07 0.45
CA GLY A 221 15.52 9.79 -0.44
C GLY A 221 15.34 8.29 -0.72
N ILE A 222 16.44 7.53 -0.88
CA ILE A 222 16.41 6.08 -1.04
C ILE A 222 15.88 5.40 0.24
N LEU A 223 16.39 5.81 1.39
CA LEU A 223 16.00 5.23 2.68
C LEU A 223 14.55 5.58 3.04
N ASP A 224 14.10 6.81 2.78
CA ASP A 224 12.72 7.20 3.04
C ASP A 224 11.74 6.37 2.21
N GLY A 225 11.95 6.24 0.92
CA GLY A 225 11.11 5.41 0.05
C GLY A 225 11.08 3.95 0.52
N LEU A 226 12.23 3.37 0.83
CA LEU A 226 12.33 1.99 1.30
C LEU A 226 11.64 1.78 2.65
N LEU A 227 11.97 2.61 3.64
CA LEU A 227 11.42 2.48 5.00
C LEU A 227 9.93 2.78 5.02
N ASN A 228 9.45 3.78 4.26
CA ASN A 228 8.04 4.09 4.15
C ASN A 228 7.24 2.92 3.57
N THR A 229 7.74 2.28 2.54
CA THR A 229 7.12 1.10 1.92
C THR A 229 7.07 -0.09 2.88
N LEU A 230 8.07 -0.23 3.76
CA LEU A 230 8.08 -1.26 4.81
C LEU A 230 7.20 -0.92 6.03
N GLY A 231 6.58 0.25 6.07
CA GLY A 231 5.81 0.73 7.23
C GLY A 231 6.67 1.26 8.37
N LEU A 232 7.90 1.67 8.06
CA LEU A 232 8.90 2.19 9.00
C LEU A 232 9.26 3.67 8.72
N GLY A 233 8.50 4.35 7.86
CA GLY A 233 8.80 5.71 7.40
C GLY A 233 8.91 6.74 8.52
N THR A 234 8.21 6.56 9.63
CA THR A 234 8.31 7.44 10.80
C THR A 234 9.70 7.46 11.41
N MET A 235 10.47 6.35 11.31
CA MET A 235 11.81 6.27 11.87
C MET A 235 12.79 7.26 11.22
N ILE A 236 12.62 7.53 9.93
CA ILE A 236 13.47 8.48 9.20
C ILE A 236 12.83 9.87 9.10
N ARG A 237 11.51 9.95 8.88
CA ARG A 237 10.84 11.24 8.71
C ARG A 237 10.80 12.07 9.99
N GLN A 238 10.50 11.45 11.12
CA GLN A 238 10.39 12.16 12.39
C GLN A 238 11.67 12.94 12.76
N PRO A 239 12.90 12.37 12.70
CA PRO A 239 14.12 13.11 12.99
C PRO A 239 14.40 14.28 12.03
N PHE A 240 14.11 14.13 10.73
CA PHE A 240 14.42 15.16 9.74
C PHE A 240 13.30 16.19 9.57
N TRP A 241 12.04 15.78 9.65
CA TRP A 241 10.92 16.71 9.45
C TRP A 241 10.64 17.57 10.68
N TYR A 242 10.79 16.98 11.88
CA TYR A 242 10.40 17.62 13.14
C TYR A 242 11.50 17.67 14.20
N GLY A 243 12.59 16.95 13.99
CA GLY A 243 13.72 16.89 14.91
C GLY A 243 14.93 17.69 14.43
N THR A 244 15.93 17.75 15.29
CA THR A 244 17.18 18.51 15.06
C THR A 244 18.01 18.01 13.88
N SER A 245 17.83 16.75 13.45
CA SER A 245 18.50 16.19 12.27
C SER A 245 18.10 16.91 10.97
N GLY A 246 16.91 17.53 10.92
CA GLY A 246 16.45 18.35 9.79
C GLY A 246 16.99 19.77 9.78
N GLY A 247 17.73 20.15 10.80
CA GLY A 247 18.27 21.49 11.00
C GLY A 247 17.60 22.22 12.16
N THR A 248 18.20 23.35 12.53
CA THR A 248 17.69 24.27 13.53
C THR A 248 17.74 25.70 13.00
N TRP A 249 16.72 26.48 13.34
CA TRP A 249 16.63 27.88 12.94
C TRP A 249 16.11 28.72 14.13
N VAL A 250 16.66 29.91 14.31
CA VAL A 250 16.21 30.83 15.38
C VAL A 250 15.31 31.87 14.74
N ASN A 251 14.06 31.96 15.23
CA ASN A 251 13.10 32.94 14.75
C ASN A 251 13.42 34.36 15.28
N LEU A 252 12.71 35.36 14.76
CA LEU A 252 12.85 36.77 15.19
C LEU A 252 12.57 36.99 16.67
N ALA A 253 11.82 36.11 17.31
CA ALA A 253 11.52 36.16 18.75
C ALA A 253 12.60 35.45 19.61
N GLY A 254 13.69 34.97 19.01
CA GLY A 254 14.78 34.25 19.70
C GLY A 254 14.48 32.80 20.05
N ALA A 255 13.36 32.24 19.61
CA ALA A 255 13.03 30.84 19.83
C ALA A 255 13.72 29.92 18.80
N SER A 256 14.37 28.85 19.29
CA SER A 256 14.98 27.83 18.43
C SER A 256 13.91 26.84 17.94
N ILE A 257 13.79 26.73 16.62
CA ILE A 257 12.87 25.84 15.93
C ILE A 257 13.66 24.74 15.26
N ALA A 258 13.28 23.49 15.46
CA ALA A 258 13.93 22.32 14.92
C ALA A 258 13.05 21.57 13.92
N GLY A 259 13.68 21.02 12.88
CA GLY A 259 13.03 20.20 11.86
C GLY A 259 12.60 20.98 10.63
N ASP A 260 12.83 20.40 9.47
CA ASP A 260 12.64 21.01 8.16
C ASP A 260 11.22 21.57 7.95
N VAL A 261 10.19 20.82 8.34
CA VAL A 261 8.78 21.21 8.20
C VAL A 261 8.42 22.34 9.15
N ASN A 262 8.90 22.30 10.41
CA ASN A 262 8.64 23.35 11.39
C ASN A 262 9.34 24.65 11.01
N ILE A 263 10.59 24.56 10.53
CA ILE A 263 11.35 25.72 10.07
C ILE A 263 10.63 26.34 8.87
N TRP A 264 10.21 25.53 7.89
CA TRP A 264 9.46 26.01 6.73
C TRP A 264 8.19 26.76 7.13
N ALA A 265 7.35 26.15 7.97
CA ALA A 265 6.10 26.76 8.42
C ALA A 265 6.35 28.08 9.14
N SER A 266 7.40 28.17 9.96
CA SER A 266 7.75 29.38 10.68
C SER A 266 8.31 30.47 9.78
N GLN A 267 9.13 30.13 8.80
CA GLN A 267 9.65 31.06 7.82
C GLN A 267 8.58 31.60 6.88
N LEU A 268 7.60 30.79 6.52
CA LEU A 268 6.48 31.21 5.68
C LEU A 268 5.59 32.26 6.37
N LEU A 269 5.50 32.20 7.72
CA LEU A 269 4.75 33.15 8.54
C LEU A 269 5.52 34.44 8.84
N SER A 270 6.87 34.40 8.77
CA SER A 270 7.76 35.53 9.03
C SER A 270 8.40 36.00 7.72
N ASP A 271 7.88 37.02 7.09
CA ASP A 271 8.47 37.83 6.00
C ASP A 271 9.37 37.15 4.91
N GLY A 272 9.26 35.87 4.71
CA GLY A 272 9.88 35.17 3.59
C GLY A 272 10.71 33.95 3.99
N VAL A 273 10.66 32.96 3.11
CA VAL A 273 11.46 31.73 3.25
C VAL A 273 12.90 32.04 2.92
N ASN A 274 13.72 32.13 3.94
CA ASN A 274 15.15 32.34 3.83
C ASN A 274 15.88 31.05 4.18
N GLY A 275 16.48 30.38 3.19
CA GLY A 275 17.35 29.27 3.44
C GLY A 275 16.94 27.95 2.81
N MET A 276 17.35 26.85 3.42
CA MET A 276 17.29 25.51 2.86
C MET A 276 16.12 24.68 3.40
N ALA A 277 15.14 25.29 4.07
CA ALA A 277 13.95 24.58 4.54
C ALA A 277 13.11 24.09 3.36
N GLY A 278 12.53 22.91 3.48
CA GLY A 278 11.79 22.23 2.42
C GLY A 278 12.60 21.18 1.65
N ARG A 279 13.91 21.05 1.88
CA ARG A 279 14.79 20.12 1.14
C ARG A 279 14.36 18.65 1.26
N PHE A 280 13.76 18.27 2.36
CA PHE A 280 13.24 16.91 2.59
C PHE A 280 11.82 16.70 2.05
N ILE A 281 11.21 17.73 1.48
CA ILE A 281 9.83 17.72 0.99
C ILE A 281 9.76 17.97 -0.52
N THR A 282 10.59 18.86 -1.07
CA THR A 282 10.54 19.28 -2.47
C THR A 282 10.43 18.13 -3.48
N PRO A 283 11.17 17.02 -3.37
CA PRO A 283 11.12 15.95 -4.36
C PRO A 283 9.75 15.26 -4.47
N TYR A 284 8.95 15.27 -3.41
CA TYR A 284 7.62 14.67 -3.45
C TYR A 284 6.68 15.36 -4.43
N TYR A 285 6.83 16.68 -4.66
CA TYR A 285 6.05 17.40 -5.68
C TYR A 285 6.30 16.81 -7.06
N ILE A 286 7.56 16.50 -7.38
CA ILE A 286 7.93 15.90 -8.67
C ILE A 286 7.46 14.45 -8.74
N LEU A 287 7.67 13.67 -7.68
CA LEU A 287 7.30 12.26 -7.66
C LEU A 287 5.78 12.07 -7.81
N ASN A 288 4.98 12.82 -7.04
CA ASN A 288 3.52 12.66 -7.02
C ASN A 288 2.84 13.25 -8.27
N MET A 289 3.31 14.42 -8.74
CA MET A 289 2.64 15.16 -9.79
C MET A 289 3.14 14.79 -11.21
N PHE A 290 4.34 14.22 -11.34
CA PHE A 290 4.95 13.94 -12.63
C PHE A 290 5.38 12.48 -12.79
N ALA A 291 6.15 11.92 -11.83
CA ALA A 291 6.68 10.56 -11.95
C ALA A 291 5.57 9.50 -11.95
N VAL A 292 4.65 9.55 -10.99
CA VAL A 292 3.53 8.60 -10.89
C VAL A 292 2.60 8.72 -12.10
N PRO A 293 2.14 9.92 -12.52
CA PRO A 293 1.40 10.05 -13.77
C PRO A 293 2.15 9.50 -14.99
N GLY A 294 3.47 9.74 -15.09
CA GLY A 294 4.29 9.18 -16.15
C GLY A 294 4.24 7.65 -16.21
N MET A 295 4.34 6.98 -15.05
CA MET A 295 4.17 5.52 -14.95
C MET A 295 2.78 5.07 -15.37
N ILE A 296 1.73 5.70 -14.84
CA ILE A 296 0.33 5.33 -15.12
C ILE A 296 0.04 5.42 -16.62
N TRP A 297 0.45 6.52 -17.25
CA TRP A 297 0.23 6.72 -18.69
C TRP A 297 1.10 5.82 -19.56
N ALA A 298 2.31 5.46 -19.11
CA ALA A 298 3.12 4.45 -19.76
C ALA A 298 2.42 3.09 -19.78
N MET A 299 1.91 2.64 -18.64
CA MET A 299 1.14 1.40 -18.53
C MET A 299 -0.12 1.46 -19.40
N PHE A 300 -0.86 2.58 -19.35
CA PHE A 300 -2.05 2.79 -20.16
C PHE A 300 -1.75 2.72 -21.68
N SER A 301 -0.58 3.22 -22.12
CA SER A 301 -0.17 3.20 -23.52
C SER A 301 0.07 1.80 -24.09
N LEU A 302 0.24 0.80 -23.20
CA LEU A 302 0.50 -0.60 -23.60
C LEU A 302 -0.77 -1.37 -23.95
N TYR A 303 -1.96 -0.86 -23.60
CA TYR A 303 -3.22 -1.47 -24.01
C TYR A 303 -3.42 -1.30 -25.51
N THR A 304 -3.44 -2.42 -26.24
CA THR A 304 -3.63 -2.47 -27.70
C THR A 304 -5.09 -2.61 -28.08
N ASP A 305 -5.91 -3.29 -27.26
CA ASP A 305 -7.33 -3.45 -27.50
C ASP A 305 -8.09 -2.14 -27.23
N PRO A 306 -8.85 -1.59 -28.23
CA PRO A 306 -9.61 -0.36 -28.07
C PRO A 306 -10.65 -0.41 -26.94
N ILE A 307 -11.32 -1.56 -26.74
CA ILE A 307 -12.37 -1.74 -25.74
C ILE A 307 -11.77 -1.72 -24.34
N GLU A 308 -10.70 -2.48 -24.12
CA GLU A 308 -9.98 -2.48 -22.84
C GLU A 308 -9.37 -1.11 -22.54
N ARG A 309 -8.79 -0.47 -23.56
CA ARG A 309 -8.24 0.87 -23.44
C ARG A 309 -9.29 1.88 -23.00
N GLN A 310 -10.50 1.83 -23.55
CA GLN A 310 -11.60 2.70 -23.13
C GLN A 310 -12.02 2.45 -21.68
N ARG A 311 -12.16 1.18 -21.27
CA ARG A 311 -12.49 0.80 -19.88
C ARG A 311 -11.43 1.26 -18.88
N LYS A 312 -10.13 1.14 -19.24
CA LYS A 312 -9.01 1.48 -18.36
C LYS A 312 -8.69 2.98 -18.34
N ARG A 313 -9.18 3.75 -19.31
CA ARG A 313 -8.95 5.20 -19.40
C ARG A 313 -9.44 5.94 -18.15
N LEU A 314 -10.64 5.64 -17.68
CA LEU A 314 -11.20 6.27 -16.48
C LEU A 314 -10.37 5.92 -15.23
N LEU A 315 -9.91 4.66 -15.11
CA LEU A 315 -9.04 4.25 -14.03
C LEU A 315 -7.68 4.99 -14.05
N ALA A 316 -7.08 5.14 -15.24
CA ALA A 316 -5.82 5.87 -15.39
C ALA A 316 -5.97 7.35 -15.01
N ILE A 317 -7.07 7.99 -15.44
CA ILE A 317 -7.40 9.37 -15.06
C ILE A 317 -7.59 9.47 -13.54
N ALA A 318 -8.41 8.60 -12.96
CA ALA A 318 -8.67 8.61 -11.51
C ALA A 318 -7.38 8.41 -10.70
N ALA A 319 -6.53 7.45 -11.07
CA ALA A 319 -5.26 7.21 -10.41
C ALA A 319 -4.30 8.40 -10.54
N THR A 320 -4.26 9.06 -11.71
CA THR A 320 -3.47 10.28 -11.93
C THR A 320 -3.96 11.42 -11.03
N VAL A 321 -5.27 11.66 -11.00
CA VAL A 321 -5.88 12.70 -10.16
C VAL A 321 -5.59 12.43 -8.68
N VAL A 322 -5.77 11.18 -8.22
CA VAL A 322 -5.48 10.82 -6.83
C VAL A 322 -4.01 11.03 -6.49
N SER A 323 -3.07 10.67 -7.36
CA SER A 323 -1.65 10.90 -7.12
C SER A 323 -1.33 12.38 -6.98
N ILE A 324 -1.82 13.21 -7.89
CA ILE A 324 -1.60 14.67 -7.89
C ILE A 324 -2.23 15.34 -6.68
N MET A 325 -3.43 14.89 -6.27
CA MET A 325 -4.19 15.51 -5.19
C MET A 325 -3.80 15.01 -3.81
N SER A 326 -3.43 13.75 -3.68
CA SER A 326 -3.17 13.14 -2.37
C SER A 326 -1.74 13.27 -1.88
N GLY A 327 -0.77 13.42 -2.77
CA GLY A 327 0.64 13.56 -2.41
C GLY A 327 1.26 12.35 -1.72
N THR A 328 0.72 11.13 -1.85
CA THR A 328 1.31 9.94 -1.25
C THR A 328 1.69 8.87 -2.26
N LEU A 329 2.90 8.33 -2.12
CA LEU A 329 3.47 7.28 -2.99
C LEU A 329 3.16 5.86 -2.49
N LEU A 330 2.72 5.69 -1.25
CA LEU A 330 2.63 4.39 -0.58
C LEU A 330 1.85 3.32 -1.39
N PRO A 331 0.67 3.59 -1.99
CA PRO A 331 -0.03 2.57 -2.77
C PRO A 331 0.77 2.10 -3.99
N LEU A 332 1.47 3.03 -4.66
CA LEU A 332 2.32 2.72 -5.80
C LEU A 332 3.55 1.93 -5.38
N ASP A 333 4.24 2.37 -4.33
CA ASP A 333 5.45 1.73 -3.81
C ASP A 333 5.20 0.28 -3.40
N LEU A 334 4.08 0.04 -2.70
CA LEU A 334 3.64 -1.31 -2.35
C LEU A 334 3.35 -2.16 -3.59
N LEU A 335 2.66 -1.58 -4.57
CA LEU A 335 2.37 -2.26 -5.82
C LEU A 335 3.66 -2.61 -6.56
N LEU A 336 4.58 -1.67 -6.69
CA LEU A 336 5.87 -1.89 -7.36
C LEU A 336 6.74 -2.91 -6.62
N LEU A 337 6.87 -2.81 -5.30
CA LEU A 337 7.65 -3.75 -4.49
C LEU A 337 7.21 -5.20 -4.71
N ILE A 338 5.88 -5.41 -4.78
CA ILE A 338 5.31 -6.75 -4.86
C ILE A 338 5.32 -7.29 -6.30
N LEU A 339 5.00 -6.45 -7.29
CA LEU A 339 4.79 -6.90 -8.68
C LEU A 339 5.99 -6.69 -9.57
N CYS A 340 6.71 -5.60 -9.37
CA CYS A 340 7.80 -5.15 -10.24
C CYS A 340 9.01 -4.69 -9.42
N PRO A 341 9.69 -5.59 -8.66
CA PRO A 341 10.78 -5.18 -7.77
C PRO A 341 11.88 -4.37 -8.48
N LEU A 342 12.20 -4.70 -9.75
CA LEU A 342 13.18 -3.96 -10.51
C LEU A 342 12.75 -2.50 -10.77
N LEU A 343 11.47 -2.30 -11.07
CA LEU A 343 10.91 -0.96 -11.27
C LEU A 343 10.80 -0.20 -9.93
N PHE A 344 10.61 -0.92 -8.83
CA PHE A 344 10.67 -0.35 -7.49
C PHE A 344 12.09 0.18 -7.15
N PHE A 345 13.14 -0.61 -7.40
CA PHE A 345 14.51 -0.15 -7.20
C PHE A 345 14.88 1.03 -8.10
N PHE A 346 14.40 1.03 -9.35
CA PHE A 346 14.52 2.18 -10.24
C PHE A 346 13.83 3.42 -9.63
N HIS A 347 12.61 3.27 -9.11
CA HIS A 347 11.88 4.34 -8.44
C HIS A 347 12.66 4.90 -7.23
N LEU A 348 13.19 4.02 -6.36
CA LEU A 348 14.01 4.43 -5.22
C LEU A 348 15.27 5.21 -5.66
N ALA A 349 15.96 4.75 -6.70
CA ALA A 349 17.14 5.42 -7.23
C ALA A 349 16.80 6.82 -7.77
N CYS A 350 15.73 6.93 -8.59
CA CYS A 350 15.28 8.22 -9.11
C CYS A 350 14.81 9.16 -7.99
N SER A 351 14.09 8.64 -6.98
CA SER A 351 13.72 9.41 -5.79
C SER A 351 14.96 9.97 -5.10
N GLY A 352 15.93 9.12 -4.79
CA GLY A 352 17.19 9.57 -4.18
C GLY A 352 17.91 10.65 -5.00
N ILE A 353 18.04 10.45 -6.32
CA ILE A 353 18.65 11.43 -7.23
C ILE A 353 17.94 12.79 -7.16
N LEU A 354 16.61 12.80 -7.12
CA LEU A 354 15.83 14.04 -6.99
C LEU A 354 16.11 14.75 -5.65
N PHE A 355 16.25 14.01 -4.54
CA PHE A 355 16.63 14.57 -3.24
C PHE A 355 18.02 15.20 -3.26
N GLY A 356 18.95 14.66 -4.05
CA GLY A 356 20.28 15.24 -4.23
C GLY A 356 20.34 16.44 -5.18
N ILE A 357 19.63 16.37 -6.31
CA ILE A 357 19.72 17.38 -7.37
C ILE A 357 18.96 18.66 -7.04
N LEU A 358 17.75 18.58 -6.48
CA LEU A 358 16.92 19.78 -6.28
C LEU A 358 17.55 20.81 -5.34
N PRO A 359 18.16 20.42 -4.20
CA PRO A 359 18.90 21.36 -3.38
C PRO A 359 20.11 21.98 -4.09
N SER A 360 20.78 21.24 -4.98
CA SER A 360 21.88 21.75 -5.79
C SER A 360 21.42 22.80 -6.82
N LEU A 361 20.16 22.76 -7.21
CA LEU A 361 19.50 23.77 -8.04
C LEU A 361 18.87 24.91 -7.20
N HIS A 362 19.14 24.97 -5.91
CA HIS A 362 18.53 25.91 -4.96
C HIS A 362 16.98 25.89 -5.01
N CYS A 363 16.42 24.71 -5.26
CA CYS A 363 14.98 24.51 -5.34
C CYS A 363 14.47 23.96 -4.02
N TYR A 364 13.75 24.79 -3.29
CA TYR A 364 13.17 24.46 -1.99
C TYR A 364 11.69 24.76 -1.99
N LEU A 365 10.88 23.78 -1.66
CA LEU A 365 9.45 23.91 -1.45
C LEU A 365 9.05 22.95 -0.32
N GLY A 366 8.64 23.51 0.78
CA GLY A 366 8.26 22.75 1.95
C GLY A 366 6.79 22.38 1.96
N TYR A 367 6.28 22.22 3.14
CA TYR A 367 4.93 21.78 3.40
C TYR A 367 4.47 22.30 4.77
N THR A 368 3.24 22.74 4.86
CA THR A 368 2.61 23.19 6.12
C THR A 368 1.78 22.08 6.72
N ALA A 369 2.35 21.38 7.71
CA ALA A 369 1.60 20.36 8.45
C ALA A 369 0.97 20.93 9.70
N PRO A 370 -0.30 20.66 9.97
CA PRO A 370 -0.84 20.83 11.31
C PRO A 370 -0.28 19.73 12.20
N ALA A 371 0.46 20.12 13.24
CA ALA A 371 1.05 19.22 14.24
C ALA A 371 2.02 18.13 13.69
N SER A 372 3.03 17.79 14.44
CA SER A 372 4.15 16.88 14.13
C SER A 372 3.76 15.45 13.68
N ASN A 373 3.01 15.32 12.58
CA ASN A 373 2.44 14.07 12.13
C ASN A 373 3.01 13.64 10.77
N THR A 374 3.90 12.65 10.77
CA THR A 374 4.54 12.10 9.57
C THR A 374 3.59 11.36 8.63
N VAL A 375 2.43 10.94 9.09
CA VAL A 375 1.43 10.21 8.29
C VAL A 375 0.39 11.15 7.69
N SER A 376 0.11 12.28 8.34
CA SER A 376 -0.76 13.31 7.77
C SER A 376 -0.08 14.10 6.68
N ALA A 377 1.22 13.93 6.52
CA ALA A 377 1.94 14.55 5.45
C ALA A 377 1.42 14.00 4.13
N LEU A 378 0.86 14.89 3.36
CA LEU A 378 0.62 14.75 1.94
C LEU A 378 1.59 15.68 1.22
N PRO A 379 2.90 15.51 1.43
CA PRO A 379 3.87 16.41 0.85
C PRO A 379 3.84 16.25 -0.67
N GLY A 380 3.95 17.36 -1.37
CA GLY A 380 4.01 17.35 -2.81
C GLY A 380 2.66 17.11 -3.49
N SER A 381 1.55 17.53 -2.89
CA SER A 381 0.24 17.59 -3.53
C SER A 381 0.05 18.88 -4.32
N LEU A 382 -0.81 18.86 -5.34
CA LEU A 382 -1.19 20.06 -6.08
C LEU A 382 -1.85 21.13 -5.19
N PRO A 383 -2.77 20.77 -4.27
CA PRO A 383 -3.32 21.73 -3.33
C PRO A 383 -2.26 22.51 -2.58
N GLU A 384 -1.26 21.82 -2.06
CA GLU A 384 -0.16 22.44 -1.32
C GLU A 384 0.69 23.36 -2.22
N LEU A 385 1.02 22.91 -3.44
CA LEU A 385 1.76 23.72 -4.41
C LEU A 385 1.01 25.03 -4.75
N LEU A 386 -0.30 24.97 -4.93
CA LEU A 386 -1.11 26.14 -5.27
C LEU A 386 -1.11 27.19 -4.16
N THR A 387 -0.90 26.82 -2.89
CA THR A 387 -0.78 27.77 -1.80
C THR A 387 0.45 28.67 -1.96
N TYR A 388 1.48 28.18 -2.63
CA TYR A 388 2.77 28.88 -2.79
C TYR A 388 2.89 29.69 -4.08
N VAL A 389 1.96 29.54 -5.03
CA VAL A 389 2.01 30.25 -6.34
C VAL A 389 1.97 31.77 -6.15
N SER A 390 1.25 32.25 -5.13
CA SER A 390 1.15 33.69 -4.83
C SER A 390 2.38 34.27 -4.12
N VAL A 391 3.33 33.42 -3.67
CA VAL A 391 4.52 33.86 -2.93
C VAL A 391 5.66 34.15 -3.90
N PRO A 392 6.08 35.43 -4.10
CA PRO A 392 7.07 35.79 -5.12
C PRO A 392 8.41 35.09 -4.95
N SER A 393 8.88 34.88 -3.72
CA SER A 393 10.17 34.23 -3.42
C SER A 393 10.20 32.74 -3.82
N LEU A 394 9.05 32.08 -4.00
CA LEU A 394 8.93 30.66 -4.30
C LEU A 394 8.69 30.37 -5.78
N GLN A 395 8.39 31.37 -6.59
CA GLN A 395 8.08 31.19 -8.01
C GLN A 395 9.18 30.48 -8.80
N MET A 396 10.45 30.81 -8.51
CA MET A 396 11.60 30.14 -9.16
C MET A 396 11.65 28.67 -8.82
N SER A 397 11.45 28.30 -7.56
CA SER A 397 11.35 26.88 -7.14
C SER A 397 10.22 26.14 -7.83
N ILE A 398 9.06 26.77 -8.00
CA ILE A 398 7.93 26.18 -8.72
C ILE A 398 8.27 25.96 -10.20
N ILE A 399 8.92 26.91 -10.86
CA ILE A 399 9.37 26.77 -12.25
C ILE A 399 10.35 25.58 -12.39
N VAL A 400 11.33 25.49 -11.49
CA VAL A 400 12.29 24.37 -11.48
C VAL A 400 11.57 23.04 -11.27
N ILE A 401 10.61 22.97 -10.34
CA ILE A 401 9.79 21.76 -10.11
C ILE A 401 9.05 21.34 -11.38
N VAL A 402 8.47 22.26 -12.12
CA VAL A 402 7.74 21.96 -13.36
C VAL A 402 8.69 21.45 -14.44
N ILE A 403 9.84 22.10 -14.62
CA ILE A 403 10.84 21.71 -15.65
C ILE A 403 11.44 20.33 -15.32
N VAL A 404 11.98 20.15 -14.11
CA VAL A 404 12.56 18.88 -13.68
C VAL A 404 11.48 17.79 -13.61
N GLY A 405 10.26 18.17 -13.21
CA GLY A 405 9.10 17.29 -13.21
C GLY A 405 8.76 16.76 -14.59
N ALA A 406 8.70 17.63 -15.61
CA ALA A 406 8.43 17.21 -16.98
C ALA A 406 9.51 16.23 -17.51
N ILE A 407 10.78 16.48 -17.22
CA ILE A 407 11.88 15.58 -17.57
C ILE A 407 11.69 14.23 -16.84
N THR A 408 11.41 14.28 -15.54
CA THR A 408 11.18 13.09 -14.73
C THR A 408 9.99 12.28 -15.24
N MET A 409 8.89 12.92 -15.62
CA MET A 409 7.73 12.27 -16.22
C MET A 409 8.10 11.48 -17.48
N LEU A 410 8.91 12.06 -18.38
CA LEU A 410 9.39 11.38 -19.58
C LEU A 410 10.29 10.18 -19.22
N VAL A 411 11.23 10.36 -18.29
CA VAL A 411 12.12 9.27 -17.82
C VAL A 411 11.29 8.10 -17.29
N TYR A 412 10.33 8.38 -16.41
CA TYR A 412 9.44 7.35 -15.86
C TYR A 412 8.55 6.71 -16.91
N PHE A 413 8.02 7.49 -17.83
CA PHE A 413 7.21 6.98 -18.94
C PHE A 413 8.00 5.98 -19.79
N PHE A 414 9.20 6.35 -20.25
CA PHE A 414 10.00 5.48 -21.10
C PHE A 414 10.56 4.28 -20.35
N ALA A 415 11.04 4.45 -19.11
CA ALA A 415 11.54 3.35 -18.29
C ALA A 415 10.44 2.31 -18.00
N THR A 416 9.25 2.76 -17.64
CA THR A 416 8.09 1.89 -17.37
C THR A 416 7.65 1.16 -18.64
N ARG A 417 7.57 1.89 -19.77
CA ARG A 417 7.19 1.30 -21.05
C ARG A 417 8.20 0.26 -21.52
N LEU A 418 9.51 0.54 -21.35
CA LEU A 418 10.58 -0.38 -21.69
C LEU A 418 10.52 -1.64 -20.84
N TYR A 419 10.34 -1.48 -19.54
CA TYR A 419 10.21 -2.59 -18.59
C TYR A 419 9.09 -3.55 -18.97
N PHE A 420 7.87 -3.04 -19.21
CA PHE A 420 6.73 -3.88 -19.55
C PHE A 420 6.79 -4.43 -20.98
N ARG A 421 7.42 -3.73 -21.91
CA ARG A 421 7.58 -4.22 -23.29
C ARG A 421 8.53 -5.42 -23.37
N HIS A 422 9.56 -5.46 -22.52
CA HIS A 422 10.55 -6.55 -22.48
C HIS A 422 10.27 -7.56 -21.36
N GLY A 423 9.47 -7.21 -20.37
CA GLY A 423 9.06 -8.09 -19.28
C GLY A 423 7.78 -8.83 -19.62
N ALA A 424 7.78 -10.15 -19.47
CA ALA A 424 6.60 -11.00 -19.65
C ALA A 424 5.53 -10.84 -18.54
N ILE A 425 5.56 -9.76 -17.75
CA ILE A 425 4.63 -9.49 -16.66
C ILE A 425 3.56 -8.54 -17.17
N ASP A 426 2.44 -9.10 -17.57
CA ASP A 426 1.25 -8.34 -17.89
C ASP A 426 0.44 -8.11 -16.61
N LEU A 427 0.66 -6.97 -15.97
CA LEU A 427 -0.03 -6.55 -14.73
C LEU A 427 -1.51 -6.27 -14.95
N PHE A 428 -1.89 -6.00 -16.17
CA PHE A 428 -3.23 -5.57 -16.55
C PHE A 428 -3.95 -6.63 -17.39
N ASN A 429 -3.33 -7.83 -17.54
CA ASN A 429 -3.89 -8.88 -18.35
C ASN A 429 -5.17 -9.42 -17.69
N THR A 430 -6.27 -8.87 -18.13
CA THR A 430 -7.58 -9.53 -18.06
C THR A 430 -7.60 -10.79 -18.92
N GLY A 431 -6.66 -10.94 -19.85
CA GLY A 431 -6.55 -12.07 -20.76
C GLY A 431 -6.39 -13.43 -20.08
N ASP A 432 -5.79 -13.51 -18.87
CA ASP A 432 -5.78 -14.78 -18.12
C ASP A 432 -7.17 -15.11 -17.55
N LYS A 433 -7.97 -14.11 -17.22
CA LYS A 433 -9.36 -14.30 -16.77
C LYS A 433 -10.24 -14.69 -17.94
N ASP A 434 -10.12 -14.03 -19.06
CA ASP A 434 -10.83 -14.34 -20.29
C ASP A 434 -10.35 -15.67 -20.89
N ARG A 435 -9.06 -15.98 -20.79
CA ARG A 435 -8.50 -17.30 -21.12
C ARG A 435 -9.06 -18.39 -20.20
N LEU A 436 -9.14 -18.15 -18.89
CA LEU A 436 -9.69 -19.12 -17.96
C LEU A 436 -11.17 -19.35 -18.23
N VAL A 437 -11.95 -18.28 -18.44
CA VAL A 437 -13.37 -18.36 -18.81
C VAL A 437 -13.52 -19.10 -20.13
N ASN A 438 -12.80 -18.69 -21.18
CA ASN A 438 -12.84 -19.31 -22.51
C ASN A 438 -12.41 -20.79 -22.47
N SER A 439 -11.35 -21.10 -21.72
CA SER A 439 -10.87 -22.47 -21.58
C SER A 439 -11.82 -23.32 -20.75
N THR A 440 -12.48 -22.76 -19.73
CA THR A 440 -13.52 -23.45 -18.96
C THR A 440 -14.75 -23.73 -19.83
N VAL A 441 -15.17 -22.76 -20.64
CA VAL A 441 -16.29 -22.93 -21.59
C VAL A 441 -15.97 -24.02 -22.63
N LYS A 442 -14.76 -24.02 -23.20
CA LYS A 442 -14.29 -25.05 -24.11
C LYS A 442 -14.26 -26.44 -23.46
N ALA A 443 -13.77 -26.52 -22.21
CA ALA A 443 -13.70 -27.78 -21.47
C ALA A 443 -15.06 -28.32 -21.06
N VAL A 444 -16.07 -27.47 -20.99
CA VAL A 444 -17.47 -27.86 -20.72
C VAL A 444 -18.24 -28.21 -22.01
N GLY A 445 -17.62 -28.08 -23.19
CA GLY A 445 -18.22 -28.40 -24.47
C GLY A 445 -18.85 -27.22 -25.23
N GLY A 446 -18.41 -25.98 -24.88
CA GLY A 446 -18.87 -24.73 -25.53
C GLY A 446 -20.09 -24.09 -24.84
N THR A 447 -20.39 -22.86 -25.24
CA THR A 447 -21.57 -22.11 -24.73
C THR A 447 -22.88 -22.81 -25.01
N GLU A 448 -22.96 -23.52 -26.12
CA GLU A 448 -24.15 -24.29 -26.54
C GLU A 448 -24.48 -25.47 -25.63
N ASN A 449 -23.47 -26.03 -24.95
CA ASN A 449 -23.65 -27.11 -23.99
C ASN A 449 -24.05 -26.61 -22.60
N ILE A 450 -23.96 -25.30 -22.32
CA ILE A 450 -24.23 -24.73 -20.99
C ILE A 450 -25.72 -24.36 -20.90
N LYS A 451 -26.45 -25.03 -20.02
CA LYS A 451 -27.85 -24.74 -19.72
C LYS A 451 -28.00 -23.63 -18.69
N MET A 452 -27.19 -23.67 -17.62
CA MET A 452 -27.24 -22.71 -16.54
C MET A 452 -25.90 -22.67 -15.81
N VAL A 453 -25.47 -21.47 -15.37
CA VAL A 453 -24.29 -21.28 -14.54
C VAL A 453 -24.63 -20.53 -13.27
N GLN A 454 -24.22 -21.08 -12.14
CA GLN A 454 -24.36 -20.47 -10.82
C GLN A 454 -23.02 -20.51 -10.07
N SER A 455 -22.79 -19.58 -9.16
CA SER A 455 -21.65 -19.64 -8.28
C SER A 455 -22.04 -19.41 -6.83
N SER A 456 -21.36 -20.11 -5.93
CA SER A 456 -21.24 -19.77 -4.53
C SER A 456 -19.85 -19.16 -4.28
N ILE A 457 -19.53 -18.81 -3.03
CA ILE A 457 -18.26 -18.16 -2.65
C ILE A 457 -17.02 -18.92 -3.15
N ALA A 458 -17.09 -20.25 -3.28
CA ALA A 458 -15.94 -21.07 -3.64
C ALA A 458 -16.22 -22.12 -4.73
N GLN A 459 -17.45 -22.20 -5.22
CA GLN A 459 -17.87 -23.26 -6.13
C GLN A 459 -18.66 -22.68 -7.31
N LEU A 460 -18.36 -23.19 -8.49
CA LEU A 460 -19.05 -22.91 -9.72
C LEU A 460 -19.91 -24.15 -10.08
N THR A 461 -21.21 -23.99 -10.22
CA THR A 461 -22.12 -25.04 -10.66
C THR A 461 -22.53 -24.76 -12.10
N ILE A 462 -22.21 -25.67 -12.99
CA ILE A 462 -22.60 -25.59 -14.41
C ILE A 462 -23.54 -26.75 -14.72
N GLN A 463 -24.74 -26.43 -15.16
CA GLN A 463 -25.65 -27.40 -15.72
C GLN A 463 -25.41 -27.48 -17.22
N VAL A 464 -25.32 -28.69 -17.75
CA VAL A 464 -25.02 -28.96 -19.15
C VAL A 464 -26.14 -29.75 -19.81
N TYR A 465 -26.28 -29.63 -21.13
CA TYR A 465 -27.20 -30.43 -21.91
C TYR A 465 -26.66 -31.84 -22.13
N ASP A 466 -25.36 -31.94 -22.43
CA ASP A 466 -24.67 -33.21 -22.71
C ASP A 466 -23.42 -33.35 -21.81
N PRO A 467 -23.46 -34.18 -20.75
CA PRO A 467 -22.33 -34.42 -19.87
C PRO A 467 -21.15 -35.08 -20.55
N ALA A 468 -21.36 -35.83 -21.65
CA ALA A 468 -20.26 -36.53 -22.33
C ALA A 468 -19.28 -35.58 -23.05
N LYS A 469 -19.70 -34.35 -23.31
CA LYS A 469 -18.85 -33.31 -23.91
C LYS A 469 -17.91 -32.58 -22.90
N VAL A 470 -17.98 -32.96 -21.63
CA VAL A 470 -17.19 -32.28 -20.57
C VAL A 470 -15.86 -32.95 -20.35
N ASP A 471 -14.80 -32.20 -20.56
CA ASP A 471 -13.39 -32.62 -20.32
C ASP A 471 -12.99 -32.35 -18.86
N ILE A 472 -13.25 -33.35 -17.98
CA ILE A 472 -12.92 -33.27 -16.55
C ILE A 472 -11.43 -33.14 -16.28
N PRO A 473 -10.51 -33.90 -16.94
CA PRO A 473 -9.09 -33.70 -16.83
C PRO A 473 -8.67 -32.25 -17.09
N ARG A 474 -9.19 -31.68 -18.16
CA ARG A 474 -8.90 -30.29 -18.55
C ARG A 474 -9.39 -29.27 -17.52
N LEU A 475 -10.55 -29.48 -16.91
CA LEU A 475 -11.06 -28.63 -15.84
C LEU A 475 -10.17 -28.65 -14.59
N LYS A 476 -9.57 -29.79 -14.27
CA LYS A 476 -8.58 -29.89 -13.18
C LYS A 476 -7.27 -29.17 -13.51
N GLU A 477 -6.79 -29.28 -14.74
CA GLU A 477 -5.60 -28.55 -15.22
C GLU A 477 -5.81 -27.03 -15.18
N LEU A 478 -7.03 -26.56 -15.44
CA LEU A 478 -7.40 -25.14 -15.37
C LEU A 478 -7.50 -24.58 -13.93
N GLY A 479 -7.25 -25.40 -12.93
CA GLY A 479 -7.16 -24.97 -11.53
C GLY A 479 -8.36 -25.34 -10.66
N SER A 480 -9.32 -26.11 -11.17
CA SER A 480 -10.37 -26.69 -10.32
C SER A 480 -9.75 -27.77 -9.42
N TYR A 481 -9.68 -27.50 -8.12
CA TYR A 481 -9.09 -28.45 -7.17
C TYR A 481 -9.99 -29.65 -6.86
N ARG A 482 -11.30 -29.58 -7.18
CA ARG A 482 -12.27 -30.67 -7.13
C ARG A 482 -13.38 -30.48 -8.14
N VAL A 483 -13.77 -31.55 -8.80
CA VAL A 483 -14.90 -31.63 -9.72
C VAL A 483 -15.87 -32.67 -9.17
N TYR A 484 -17.10 -32.30 -8.94
CA TYR A 484 -18.19 -33.18 -8.52
C TYR A 484 -19.21 -33.26 -9.63
N GLU A 485 -19.56 -34.48 -10.02
CA GLU A 485 -20.70 -34.71 -10.92
C GLU A 485 -22.01 -34.59 -10.15
N THR A 486 -22.98 -33.95 -10.75
CA THR A 486 -24.34 -33.82 -10.24
C THR A 486 -25.32 -34.38 -11.26
N ARG A 487 -26.58 -34.65 -10.88
CA ARG A 487 -27.56 -35.21 -11.79
C ARG A 487 -27.78 -34.41 -13.09
N THR A 488 -27.50 -33.12 -13.08
CA THR A 488 -27.73 -32.19 -14.20
C THR A 488 -26.50 -31.47 -14.70
N GLY A 489 -25.31 -31.81 -14.21
CA GLY A 489 -24.08 -31.14 -14.62
C GLY A 489 -22.91 -31.32 -13.62
N PHE A 490 -22.10 -30.30 -13.43
CA PHE A 490 -20.86 -30.38 -12.67
C PHE A 490 -20.76 -29.24 -11.66
N ARG A 491 -20.18 -29.55 -10.51
CA ARG A 491 -19.79 -28.57 -9.48
C ARG A 491 -18.27 -28.52 -9.42
N LEU A 492 -17.72 -27.37 -9.79
CA LEU A 492 -16.29 -27.09 -9.92
C LEU A 492 -15.84 -26.22 -8.77
N CYS A 493 -14.74 -26.56 -8.14
CA CYS A 493 -14.19 -25.83 -7.01
C CYS A 493 -13.00 -24.97 -7.46
N TYR A 494 -13.28 -23.73 -7.87
CA TYR A 494 -12.26 -22.73 -8.25
C TYR A 494 -11.94 -21.72 -7.14
N GLY A 495 -12.56 -21.86 -5.95
CA GLY A 495 -12.41 -20.87 -4.88
C GLY A 495 -13.02 -19.51 -5.25
N ALA A 496 -12.33 -18.43 -4.89
CA ALA A 496 -12.79 -17.06 -5.14
C ALA A 496 -13.01 -16.72 -6.64
N GLU A 497 -12.38 -17.48 -7.54
CA GLU A 497 -12.51 -17.29 -9.00
C GLU A 497 -13.87 -17.76 -9.55
N SER A 498 -14.60 -18.58 -8.79
CA SER A 498 -15.90 -19.13 -9.20
C SER A 498 -16.91 -18.06 -9.62
N THR A 499 -16.97 -16.95 -8.89
CA THR A 499 -17.90 -15.85 -9.22
C THR A 499 -17.48 -15.12 -10.49
N MET A 500 -16.20 -14.92 -10.70
CA MET A 500 -15.65 -14.27 -11.89
C MET A 500 -15.90 -15.13 -13.14
N ILE A 501 -15.60 -16.43 -13.06
CA ILE A 501 -15.85 -17.39 -14.15
C ILE A 501 -17.34 -17.42 -14.49
N ARG A 502 -18.24 -17.44 -13.50
CA ARG A 502 -19.70 -17.36 -13.72
C ARG A 502 -20.10 -16.11 -14.50
N LEU A 503 -19.57 -14.94 -14.09
CA LEU A 503 -19.90 -13.66 -14.75
C LEU A 503 -19.41 -13.66 -16.21
N GLY A 504 -18.20 -14.15 -16.47
CA GLY A 504 -17.66 -14.27 -17.81
C GLY A 504 -18.47 -15.23 -18.69
N ILE A 505 -18.82 -16.42 -18.18
CA ILE A 505 -19.67 -17.38 -18.91
C ILE A 505 -21.06 -16.77 -19.19
N ALA A 506 -21.67 -16.11 -18.20
CA ALA A 506 -22.98 -15.49 -18.38
C ALA A 506 -22.97 -14.34 -19.40
N GLN A 507 -21.84 -13.63 -19.52
CA GLN A 507 -21.65 -12.62 -20.55
C GLN A 507 -21.52 -13.26 -21.93
N MET A 508 -20.72 -14.30 -22.09
CA MET A 508 -20.54 -15.02 -23.35
C MET A 508 -21.88 -15.66 -23.84
N MET A 509 -22.68 -16.19 -22.93
CA MET A 509 -23.99 -16.71 -23.25
C MET A 509 -24.94 -15.62 -23.76
N ARG A 510 -24.91 -14.43 -23.18
CA ARG A 510 -25.71 -13.28 -23.66
C ARG A 510 -25.25 -12.79 -25.02
N ASP A 511 -23.96 -12.73 -25.24
CA ASP A 511 -23.39 -12.29 -26.52
C ASP A 511 -23.68 -13.30 -27.63
N SER A 512 -23.65 -14.61 -27.36
CA SER A 512 -24.05 -15.65 -28.33
C SER A 512 -25.53 -15.58 -28.70
N VAL A 513 -26.41 -15.35 -27.73
CA VAL A 513 -27.86 -15.18 -28.00
C VAL A 513 -28.12 -13.91 -28.84
N ARG A 514 -27.38 -12.84 -28.59
CA ARG A 514 -27.52 -11.60 -29.35
C ARG A 514 -27.05 -11.76 -30.80
N ILE A 515 -25.95 -12.50 -31.04
CA ILE A 515 -25.44 -12.79 -32.38
C ILE A 515 -26.42 -13.70 -33.15
N MET A 516 -27.05 -14.71 -32.48
CA MET A 516 -28.07 -15.54 -33.12
C MET A 516 -29.28 -14.70 -33.56
N LYS A 517 -29.80 -13.83 -32.69
CA LYS A 517 -30.95 -12.97 -33.05
C LYS A 517 -30.65 -12.03 -34.21
N MET A 518 -29.43 -11.50 -34.31
CA MET A 518 -29.02 -10.64 -35.45
C MET A 518 -28.91 -11.43 -36.76
N LYS A 519 -28.59 -12.75 -36.72
CA LYS A 519 -28.55 -13.62 -37.90
C LYS A 519 -29.92 -14.11 -38.33
N ASP A 520 -30.87 -14.13 -37.42
CA ASP A 520 -32.28 -14.50 -37.74
C ASP A 520 -33.08 -13.30 -38.29
N GLU A 521 -32.55 -12.08 -38.16
CA GLU A 521 -33.10 -10.81 -38.67
C GLU A 521 -32.50 -10.38 -40.03
N GLU A 522 -31.42 -11.04 -40.52
CA GLU A 522 -30.87 -10.93 -41.86
C GLU A 522 -31.40 -12.03 -42.80
#